data_78f8e9204c72bde6cff121b9a27f21cc
#
_entry.id   78f8e9204c72bde6cff121b9a27f21cc
#
_cell.length_a   1.000
_cell.length_b   1.000
_cell.length_c   1.000
_cell.angle_alpha   90.00
_cell.angle_beta   90.00
_cell.angle_gamma   90.00
#
_symmetry.space_group_name_H-M   'P 1'
#
loop_
_entity.id
_entity.type
_entity.pdbx_description
1 polymer ?
#
loop_
_entity_poly.entity_id
_entity_poly.type
_entity_poly.pdbx_seq_one_letter_code
_entity_poly.pdbx_strand_id
1 'polypeptide(L)'
;MLAFPSKIRASSVGEEKKSAVNVQIIEPAIYLKKVIPPTFDRYPVPETDIEVPAKQDLVIEVVDNRSGTNGWKLDYSLSAFKNQQEYAAKLSMKDGQLTTEQTTVYQVNDIENISYGETQELVKVSQGTKQNFRLIFPKESIKLSVPANSPSGTYKAIQTVNLVNVVADVD
;
A
#
# COMPACT_ATOMS: atom_id res chain seq x y z
N MET A 1 -76.57 9.50 44.12
CA MET A 1 -75.16 9.85 44.26
C MET A 1 -74.44 9.48 42.97
N LEU A 2 -74.03 10.45 42.14
CA LEU A 2 -73.39 10.22 40.88
C LEU A 2 -71.88 10.30 41.12
N ALA A 3 -71.13 9.17 40.96
CA ALA A 3 -69.69 9.13 40.99
C ALA A 3 -69.16 9.58 39.59
N PHE A 4 -68.57 10.72 39.56
CA PHE A 4 -67.80 11.12 38.34
C PHE A 4 -66.50 10.33 38.27
N PRO A 5 -66.22 9.71 37.12
CA PRO A 5 -64.91 9.09 36.95
C PRO A 5 -63.86 10.23 36.92
N SER A 6 -63.02 10.26 37.95
CA SER A 6 -61.85 11.12 37.91
C SER A 6 -60.99 10.70 36.72
N LYS A 7 -60.91 11.53 35.72
CA LYS A 7 -59.89 11.36 34.67
C LYS A 7 -58.54 11.52 35.32
N ILE A 8 -57.88 10.39 35.54
CA ILE A 8 -56.45 10.38 35.83
C ILE A 8 -55.78 10.89 34.56
N ARG A 9 -55.41 12.17 34.52
CA ARG A 9 -54.40 12.63 33.56
C ARG A 9 -53.10 11.99 33.97
N ALA A 10 -52.62 11.10 33.12
CA ALA A 10 -51.21 10.73 33.15
C ALA A 10 -50.40 12.00 32.85
N SER A 11 -49.99 12.71 33.90
CA SER A 11 -48.94 13.69 33.75
C SER A 11 -47.68 12.86 33.45
N SER A 12 -47.19 12.96 32.21
CA SER A 12 -45.82 12.52 31.96
C SER A 12 -44.94 13.33 32.90
N VAL A 13 -44.42 12.70 33.95
CA VAL A 13 -43.31 13.27 34.68
C VAL A 13 -42.16 13.28 33.68
N GLY A 14 -42.06 14.38 32.91
CA GLY A 14 -41.09 14.49 31.87
C GLY A 14 -39.70 14.73 32.42
N GLU A 15 -39.04 13.69 32.89
CA GLU A 15 -37.59 13.70 32.93
C GLU A 15 -37.07 13.33 31.55
N GLU A 16 -36.71 14.31 30.78
CA GLU A 16 -36.01 14.14 29.52
C GLU A 16 -34.53 14.31 29.77
N LYS A 17 -33.74 13.21 29.56
CA LYS A 17 -32.29 13.28 29.63
C LYS A 17 -31.73 13.31 28.22
N LYS A 18 -31.02 14.36 27.90
CA LYS A 18 -30.31 14.51 26.62
C LYS A 18 -28.82 14.24 26.81
N SER A 19 -28.28 13.36 25.98
CA SER A 19 -26.87 13.09 25.91
C SER A 19 -26.37 13.38 24.51
N ALA A 20 -25.21 14.02 24.39
CA ALA A 20 -24.56 14.20 23.11
C ALA A 20 -23.90 12.89 22.67
N VAL A 21 -24.11 12.51 21.43
CA VAL A 21 -23.33 11.46 20.76
C VAL A 21 -22.32 12.15 19.87
N ASN A 22 -21.06 12.00 20.23
CA ASN A 22 -19.96 12.60 19.48
C ASN A 22 -19.29 11.52 18.64
N VAL A 23 -19.06 11.83 17.37
CA VAL A 23 -18.19 11.04 16.48
C VAL A 23 -17.14 11.97 15.93
N GLN A 24 -15.89 11.55 16.01
CA GLN A 24 -14.80 12.25 15.36
C GLN A 24 -14.35 11.44 14.16
N ILE A 25 -14.55 12.00 12.97
CA ILE A 25 -14.04 11.43 11.73
C ILE A 25 -12.72 12.10 11.45
N ILE A 26 -11.65 11.30 11.45
CA ILE A 26 -10.29 11.78 11.17
C ILE A 26 -9.76 11.12 9.90
N GLU A 27 -9.04 11.88 9.10
CA GLU A 27 -8.25 11.31 8.02
C GLU A 27 -6.98 10.66 8.59
N PRO A 28 -6.50 9.54 8.02
CA PRO A 28 -5.21 9.01 8.37
C PRO A 28 -4.11 10.07 8.20
N ALA A 29 -3.19 10.15 9.17
CA ALA A 29 -2.10 11.13 9.14
C ALA A 29 -1.16 10.89 7.95
N ILE A 30 -0.93 9.64 7.59
CA ILE A 30 -0.20 9.21 6.39
C ILE A 30 -0.83 7.91 5.87
N TYR A 31 -0.97 7.79 4.56
CA TYR A 31 -1.58 6.61 3.96
C TYR A 31 -1.17 6.38 2.50
N LEU A 32 -1.31 5.14 2.07
CA LEU A 32 -1.21 4.76 0.65
C LEU A 32 -2.49 5.14 -0.07
N LYS A 33 -2.40 6.09 -0.98
CA LYS A 33 -3.56 6.54 -1.79
C LYS A 33 -3.82 5.60 -2.95
N LYS A 34 -2.76 5.09 -3.59
CA LYS A 34 -2.85 4.29 -4.79
C LYS A 34 -1.63 3.38 -4.93
N VAL A 35 -1.89 2.17 -5.39
CA VAL A 35 -0.84 1.22 -5.80
C VAL A 35 -1.28 0.57 -7.10
N ILE A 36 -0.51 0.79 -8.16
CA ILE A 36 -0.72 0.14 -9.46
C ILE A 36 0.41 -0.87 -9.63
N PRO A 37 0.12 -2.18 -9.65
CA PRO A 37 1.15 -3.22 -9.79
C PRO A 37 1.68 -3.29 -11.23
N PRO A 38 2.90 -3.79 -11.41
CA PRO A 38 3.38 -4.16 -12.74
C PRO A 38 2.57 -5.32 -13.29
N THR A 39 2.45 -5.38 -14.60
CA THR A 39 1.83 -6.49 -15.33
C THR A 39 2.79 -7.02 -16.39
N PHE A 40 2.60 -8.27 -16.79
CA PHE A 40 3.45 -8.93 -17.79
C PHE A 40 2.61 -9.55 -18.89
N ASP A 41 3.19 -9.66 -20.08
CA ASP A 41 2.55 -10.28 -21.23
C ASP A 41 2.62 -11.80 -21.19
N ARG A 42 2.03 -12.41 -22.22
CA ARG A 42 2.12 -13.84 -22.46
C ARG A 42 3.44 -14.14 -23.18
N TYR A 43 4.12 -15.20 -22.72
CA TYR A 43 5.35 -15.68 -23.32
C TYR A 43 5.25 -17.17 -23.59
N PRO A 44 5.87 -17.66 -24.67
CA PRO A 44 6.01 -19.11 -24.88
C PRO A 44 6.87 -19.72 -23.77
N VAL A 45 6.75 -21.02 -23.57
CA VAL A 45 7.60 -21.77 -22.64
C VAL A 45 9.07 -21.58 -23.07
N PRO A 46 9.91 -21.02 -22.20
CA PRO A 46 11.28 -20.72 -22.58
C PRO A 46 12.16 -21.97 -22.58
N GLU A 47 13.03 -22.10 -23.58
CA GLU A 47 14.03 -23.16 -23.62
C GLU A 47 15.26 -22.84 -22.77
N THR A 48 15.49 -21.55 -22.50
CA THR A 48 16.55 -21.02 -21.64
C THR A 48 15.96 -20.07 -20.64
N ASP A 49 16.71 -19.73 -19.58
CA ASP A 49 16.29 -18.67 -18.66
C ASP A 49 16.12 -17.35 -19.40
N ILE A 50 15.00 -16.68 -19.20
CA ILE A 50 14.69 -15.39 -19.82
C ILE A 50 14.33 -14.34 -18.79
N GLU A 51 14.53 -13.08 -19.17
CA GLU A 51 14.02 -11.92 -18.45
C GLU A 51 12.88 -11.28 -19.25
N VAL A 52 11.74 -11.12 -18.60
CA VAL A 52 10.52 -10.60 -19.20
C VAL A 52 10.26 -9.19 -18.67
N PRO A 53 10.23 -8.16 -19.53
CA PRO A 53 9.91 -6.81 -19.10
C PRO A 53 8.43 -6.66 -18.75
N ALA A 54 8.14 -5.76 -17.82
CA ALA A 54 6.76 -5.41 -17.49
C ALA A 54 6.09 -4.63 -18.63
N LYS A 55 4.78 -4.71 -18.71
CA LYS A 55 3.92 -3.90 -19.58
C LYS A 55 3.50 -2.58 -18.97
N GLN A 56 3.56 -2.51 -17.65
CA GLN A 56 3.00 -1.42 -16.87
C GLN A 56 3.96 -1.04 -15.76
N ASP A 57 4.09 0.26 -15.52
CA ASP A 57 4.87 0.78 -14.41
C ASP A 57 4.31 0.33 -13.06
N LEU A 58 5.18 0.18 -12.07
CA LEU A 58 4.75 0.18 -10.68
C LEU A 58 4.58 1.63 -10.26
N VAL A 59 3.39 2.00 -9.82
CA VAL A 59 3.08 3.35 -9.32
C VAL A 59 2.54 3.26 -7.90
N ILE A 60 3.15 4.02 -6.99
CA ILE A 60 2.71 4.10 -5.59
C ILE A 60 2.55 5.57 -5.22
N GLU A 61 1.38 5.93 -4.74
CA GLU A 61 1.08 7.28 -4.25
C GLU A 61 0.89 7.25 -2.73
N VAL A 62 1.62 8.12 -2.04
CA VAL A 62 1.54 8.32 -0.59
C VAL A 62 1.09 9.74 -0.31
N VAL A 63 0.15 9.88 0.60
CA VAL A 63 -0.30 11.17 1.12
C VAL A 63 0.17 11.29 2.56
N ASP A 64 0.97 12.29 2.85
CA ASP A 64 1.43 12.63 4.20
C ASP A 64 0.77 13.94 4.65
N ASN A 65 -0.17 13.84 5.59
CA ASN A 65 -0.89 14.97 6.16
C ASN A 65 -0.31 15.42 7.50
N ARG A 66 0.76 14.79 7.96
CA ARG A 66 1.37 15.13 9.25
C ARG A 66 2.02 16.50 9.20
N SER A 67 1.91 17.24 10.29
CA SER A 67 2.62 18.51 10.46
C SER A 67 4.08 18.28 10.86
N GLY A 68 4.98 19.18 10.44
CA GLY A 68 6.40 19.10 10.74
C GLY A 68 7.19 18.25 9.75
N THR A 69 8.40 17.88 10.14
CA THR A 69 9.30 17.04 9.36
C THR A 69 9.22 15.60 9.85
N ASN A 70 8.81 14.70 8.97
CA ASN A 70 8.52 13.32 9.33
C ASN A 70 9.21 12.35 8.37
N GLY A 71 9.63 11.22 8.91
CA GLY A 71 10.16 10.10 8.14
C GLY A 71 9.12 9.01 7.91
N TRP A 72 9.28 8.28 6.81
CA TRP A 72 8.52 7.09 6.47
C TRP A 72 9.29 6.24 5.46
N LYS A 73 8.90 5.01 5.30
CA LYS A 73 9.45 4.12 4.29
C LYS A 73 8.38 3.23 3.68
N LEU A 74 8.65 2.71 2.50
CA LEU A 74 7.88 1.66 1.86
C LEU A 74 8.72 0.38 1.78
N ASP A 75 8.18 -0.68 2.35
CA ASP A 75 8.71 -2.02 2.21
C ASP A 75 7.89 -2.80 1.18
N TYR A 76 8.56 -3.59 0.37
CA TYR A 76 7.97 -4.40 -0.69
C TYR A 76 8.23 -5.88 -0.44
N SER A 77 7.22 -6.68 -0.57
CA SER A 77 7.33 -8.13 -0.56
C SER A 77 6.46 -8.77 -1.64
N LEU A 78 6.83 -9.97 -2.02
CA LEU A 78 6.16 -10.71 -3.08
C LEU A 78 5.85 -12.13 -2.59
N SER A 79 4.61 -12.59 -2.81
CA SER A 79 4.29 -14.01 -2.62
C SER A 79 4.94 -14.86 -3.70
N ALA A 80 4.99 -16.17 -3.51
CA ALA A 80 5.35 -17.07 -4.59
C ALA A 80 4.38 -16.89 -5.77
N PHE A 81 4.90 -17.02 -6.98
CA PHE A 81 4.07 -17.15 -8.16
C PHE A 81 3.38 -18.52 -8.13
N LYS A 82 2.08 -18.54 -8.18
CA LYS A 82 1.29 -19.76 -8.09
C LYS A 82 0.35 -19.93 -9.27
N ASN A 83 0.28 -21.15 -9.75
CA ASN A 83 -0.82 -21.70 -10.49
C ASN A 83 -1.35 -22.86 -9.62
N GLN A 84 -1.20 -24.11 -10.02
CA GLN A 84 -1.44 -25.26 -9.17
C GLN A 84 -0.22 -25.61 -8.30
N GLN A 85 0.97 -25.14 -8.71
CA GLN A 85 2.25 -25.30 -8.02
C GLN A 85 2.92 -23.96 -7.83
N GLU A 86 3.81 -23.89 -6.84
CA GLU A 86 4.68 -22.72 -6.64
C GLU A 86 5.75 -22.66 -7.72
N TYR A 87 6.07 -21.45 -8.10
CA TYR A 87 6.97 -21.17 -9.20
C TYR A 87 8.09 -20.19 -8.79
N ALA A 88 9.33 -20.54 -9.12
CA ALA A 88 10.51 -19.81 -8.66
C ALA A 88 10.88 -18.63 -9.58
N ALA A 89 9.92 -17.79 -9.94
CA ALA A 89 10.23 -16.53 -10.62
C ALA A 89 10.74 -15.49 -9.63
N LYS A 90 11.62 -14.61 -10.11
CA LYS A 90 12.20 -13.50 -9.34
C LYS A 90 11.95 -12.19 -10.04
N LEU A 91 11.62 -11.17 -9.26
CA LEU A 91 11.31 -9.83 -9.75
C LEU A 91 12.46 -8.88 -9.44
N SER A 92 12.84 -8.08 -10.43
CA SER A 92 13.77 -6.96 -10.27
C SER A 92 13.13 -5.67 -10.74
N MET A 93 13.36 -4.59 -10.01
CA MET A 93 12.86 -3.24 -10.34
C MET A 93 13.99 -2.24 -10.11
N LYS A 94 14.30 -1.44 -11.13
CA LYS A 94 15.35 -0.44 -11.09
C LYS A 94 14.84 0.93 -11.53
N ASP A 95 15.70 1.92 -11.36
CA ASP A 95 15.45 3.30 -11.82
C ASP A 95 14.17 3.92 -11.23
N GLY A 96 13.82 3.57 -10.00
CA GLY A 96 12.68 4.16 -9.30
C GLY A 96 12.89 5.65 -9.09
N GLN A 97 11.84 6.45 -9.29
CA GLN A 97 11.84 7.89 -9.11
C GLN A 97 10.72 8.32 -8.18
N LEU A 98 11.09 9.11 -7.18
CA LEU A 98 10.15 9.74 -6.27
C LEU A 98 9.91 11.18 -6.67
N THR A 99 8.66 11.51 -7.00
CA THR A 99 8.24 12.89 -7.23
C THR A 99 7.77 13.50 -5.92
N THR A 100 8.30 14.66 -5.59
CA THR A 100 7.98 15.43 -4.39
C THR A 100 7.57 16.86 -4.77
N GLU A 101 6.70 17.46 -3.98
CA GLU A 101 6.24 18.84 -4.20
C GLU A 101 7.12 19.84 -3.47
N GLN A 102 7.80 19.42 -2.42
CA GLN A 102 8.66 20.24 -1.56
C GLN A 102 9.99 19.55 -1.32
N THR A 103 10.96 20.31 -0.85
CA THR A 103 12.28 19.78 -0.48
C THR A 103 12.16 18.62 0.49
N THR A 104 12.75 17.49 0.11
CA THR A 104 12.63 16.23 0.83
C THR A 104 13.97 15.49 0.79
N VAL A 105 14.36 14.91 1.91
CA VAL A 105 15.54 14.02 1.98
C VAL A 105 15.06 12.58 1.89
N TYR A 106 15.41 11.90 0.82
CA TYR A 106 14.97 10.55 0.55
C TYR A 106 16.01 9.71 -0.18
N GLN A 107 15.83 8.41 -0.17
CA GLN A 107 16.58 7.43 -0.94
C GLN A 107 15.63 6.43 -1.57
N VAL A 108 15.73 6.24 -2.88
CA VAL A 108 15.03 5.17 -3.61
C VAL A 108 16.03 4.04 -3.86
N ASN A 109 15.60 2.81 -3.60
CA ASN A 109 16.43 1.63 -3.76
C ASN A 109 15.99 0.79 -4.95
N ASP A 110 16.95 0.20 -5.65
CA ASP A 110 16.67 -0.86 -6.60
C ASP A 110 16.27 -2.15 -5.86
N ILE A 111 15.38 -2.90 -6.46
CA ILE A 111 15.01 -4.25 -6.02
C ILE A 111 15.66 -5.26 -6.94
N GLU A 112 16.47 -6.14 -6.39
CA GLU A 112 17.17 -7.16 -7.17
C GLU A 112 16.71 -8.55 -6.77
N ASN A 113 16.18 -9.28 -7.76
CA ASN A 113 15.84 -10.69 -7.64
C ASN A 113 15.03 -11.05 -6.38
N ILE A 114 14.04 -10.23 -6.04
CA ILE A 114 13.19 -10.53 -4.91
C ILE A 114 12.40 -11.82 -5.17
N SER A 115 12.43 -12.70 -4.20
CA SER A 115 11.71 -13.96 -4.20
C SER A 115 10.76 -14.07 -3.02
N TYR A 116 9.99 -15.14 -3.01
CA TYR A 116 9.05 -15.41 -1.93
C TYR A 116 9.72 -15.39 -0.54
N GLY A 117 9.09 -14.72 0.40
CA GLY A 117 9.53 -14.61 1.78
C GLY A 117 10.55 -13.50 2.05
N GLU A 118 10.99 -12.78 1.02
CA GLU A 118 11.88 -11.63 1.16
C GLU A 118 11.08 -10.33 1.23
N THR A 119 11.62 -9.38 2.01
CA THR A 119 11.14 -8.00 2.08
C THR A 119 12.30 -7.08 1.77
N GLN A 120 12.10 -6.15 0.84
CA GLN A 120 13.10 -5.14 0.48
C GLN A 120 12.50 -3.74 0.58
N GLU A 121 13.30 -2.77 0.99
CA GLU A 121 12.90 -1.37 1.08
C GLU A 121 12.92 -0.72 -0.31
N LEU A 122 11.78 -0.16 -0.74
CA LEU A 122 11.67 0.59 -2.00
C LEU A 122 12.19 2.01 -1.87
N VAL A 123 11.75 2.71 -0.85
CA VAL A 123 12.08 4.10 -0.61
C VAL A 123 12.06 4.38 0.88
N LYS A 124 12.99 5.22 1.31
CA LYS A 124 13.02 5.79 2.65
C LYS A 124 13.04 7.31 2.53
N VAL A 125 12.06 7.95 3.14
CA VAL A 125 12.02 9.40 3.32
C VAL A 125 12.48 9.68 4.74
N SER A 126 13.63 10.33 4.89
CA SER A 126 14.21 10.65 6.19
C SER A 126 13.66 11.95 6.75
N GLN A 127 13.42 12.91 5.87
CA GLN A 127 12.82 14.19 6.20
C GLN A 127 11.82 14.58 5.11
N GLY A 128 10.56 14.48 5.43
CA GLY A 128 9.46 14.88 4.58
C GLY A 128 8.57 15.91 5.28
N THR A 129 7.83 16.64 4.50
CA THR A 129 6.81 17.59 4.98
C THR A 129 5.45 17.16 4.47
N LYS A 130 4.40 17.79 4.97
CA LYS A 130 3.03 17.55 4.50
C LYS A 130 2.93 17.77 3.00
N GLN A 131 2.77 16.69 2.22
CA GLN A 131 2.67 16.71 0.77
C GLN A 131 2.22 15.36 0.21
N ASN A 132 2.00 15.31 -1.10
CA ASN A 132 1.79 14.08 -1.84
C ASN A 132 3.12 13.60 -2.43
N PHE A 133 3.33 12.29 -2.39
CA PHE A 133 4.48 11.62 -2.98
C PHE A 133 4.02 10.65 -4.04
N ARG A 134 4.79 10.53 -5.12
CA ARG A 134 4.56 9.55 -6.16
C ARG A 134 5.86 8.83 -6.51
N LEU A 135 5.90 7.53 -6.25
CA LEU A 135 7.00 6.65 -6.61
C LEU A 135 6.64 5.88 -7.88
N ILE A 136 7.52 5.92 -8.87
CA ILE A 136 7.35 5.19 -10.13
C ILE A 136 8.60 4.37 -10.39
N PHE A 137 8.41 3.07 -10.64
CA PHE A 137 9.41 2.23 -11.31
C PHE A 137 8.94 2.03 -12.74
N PRO A 138 9.73 2.46 -13.73
CA PRO A 138 9.33 2.36 -15.13
C PRO A 138 9.28 0.91 -15.60
N LYS A 139 8.31 0.57 -16.40
CA LYS A 139 8.09 -0.79 -16.90
C LYS A 139 9.32 -1.40 -17.60
N GLU A 140 10.09 -0.57 -18.28
CA GLU A 140 11.32 -0.98 -18.97
C GLU A 140 12.40 -1.49 -18.01
N SER A 141 12.37 -1.02 -16.77
CA SER A 141 13.31 -1.38 -15.71
C SER A 141 12.73 -2.38 -14.72
N ILE A 142 11.54 -2.90 -14.95
CA ILE A 142 10.93 -3.98 -14.19
C ILE A 142 11.01 -5.25 -14.98
N LYS A 143 11.68 -6.27 -14.44
CA LYS A 143 11.93 -7.53 -15.11
C LYS A 143 11.61 -8.72 -14.24
N LEU A 144 10.93 -9.70 -14.84
CA LEU A 144 10.65 -10.98 -14.23
C LEU A 144 11.61 -12.02 -14.81
N SER A 145 12.42 -12.64 -13.96
CA SER A 145 13.29 -13.76 -14.33
C SER A 145 12.47 -15.04 -14.36
N VAL A 146 12.36 -15.64 -15.55
CA VAL A 146 11.60 -16.87 -15.80
C VAL A 146 12.56 -18.00 -16.14
N PRO A 147 12.67 -19.04 -15.31
CA PRO A 147 13.56 -20.17 -15.57
C PRO A 147 13.18 -20.95 -16.81
N ALA A 148 14.18 -21.58 -17.42
CA ALA A 148 14.01 -22.49 -18.54
C ALA A 148 13.02 -23.62 -18.20
N ASN A 149 12.28 -24.06 -19.22
CA ASN A 149 11.32 -25.16 -19.13
C ASN A 149 10.22 -24.99 -18.08
N SER A 150 9.90 -23.73 -17.79
CA SER A 150 8.79 -23.40 -16.91
C SER A 150 7.47 -23.98 -17.44
N PRO A 151 6.69 -24.68 -16.61
CA PRO A 151 5.42 -25.24 -17.08
C PRO A 151 4.50 -24.16 -17.62
N SER A 152 3.74 -24.47 -18.70
CA SER A 152 2.73 -23.55 -19.23
C SER A 152 1.62 -23.32 -18.21
N GLY A 153 1.07 -22.12 -18.20
CA GLY A 153 -0.04 -21.75 -17.31
C GLY A 153 -0.06 -20.26 -16.99
N THR A 154 -1.07 -19.87 -16.24
CA THR A 154 -1.18 -18.50 -15.69
C THR A 154 -0.72 -18.49 -14.26
N TYR A 155 0.35 -17.77 -13.99
CA TYR A 155 0.94 -17.64 -12.67
C TYR A 155 0.55 -16.28 -12.08
N LYS A 156 0.19 -16.28 -10.81
CA LYS A 156 -0.17 -15.08 -10.05
C LYS A 156 0.67 -15.00 -8.78
N ALA A 157 1.13 -13.82 -8.47
CA ALA A 157 1.73 -13.48 -7.18
C ALA A 157 1.01 -12.28 -6.58
N ILE A 158 1.03 -12.20 -5.27
CA ILE A 158 0.51 -11.06 -4.51
C ILE A 158 1.69 -10.21 -4.09
N GLN A 159 1.71 -8.97 -4.53
CA GLN A 159 2.63 -7.98 -3.97
C GLN A 159 2.03 -7.34 -2.73
N THR A 160 2.87 -7.04 -1.77
CA THR A 160 2.51 -6.28 -0.58
C THR A 160 3.41 -5.06 -0.49
N VAL A 161 2.80 -3.89 -0.45
CA VAL A 161 3.47 -2.61 -0.18
C VAL A 161 3.09 -2.19 1.22
N ASN A 162 4.07 -2.06 2.10
CA ASN A 162 3.85 -1.70 3.50
C ASN A 162 4.44 -0.32 3.79
N LEU A 163 3.58 0.60 4.21
CA LEU A 163 3.97 1.94 4.63
C LEU A 163 4.29 1.93 6.13
N VAL A 164 5.51 2.31 6.47
CA VAL A 164 6.03 2.28 7.84
C VAL A 164 6.49 3.67 8.25
N ASN A 165 6.02 4.15 9.38
CA ASN A 165 6.56 5.37 9.98
C ASN A 165 7.99 5.13 10.46
N VAL A 166 8.88 6.04 10.12
CA VAL A 166 10.24 6.06 10.66
C VAL A 166 10.27 7.07 11.80
N VAL A 167 10.48 6.58 13.01
CA VAL A 167 10.71 7.44 14.17
C VAL A 167 12.17 7.87 14.10
N ALA A 168 12.42 9.19 14.19
CA ALA A 168 13.79 9.68 14.36
C ALA A 168 14.37 9.08 15.63
N ASP A 169 15.56 8.46 15.54
CA ASP A 169 16.30 8.05 16.73
C ASP A 169 16.56 9.30 17.57
N VAL A 170 16.03 9.31 18.76
CA VAL A 170 16.32 10.35 19.74
C VAL A 170 17.64 9.94 20.43
N ASP A 171 18.75 10.53 19.97
CA ASP A 171 20.02 10.44 20.66
C ASP A 171 19.96 11.15 22.04
#